data_88d5f75cf331e54e9113eaef33e9f141
#
_entry.id   88d5f75cf331e54e9113eaef33e9f141
#
_cell.length_a   1.000
_cell.length_b   1.000
_cell.length_c   1.000
_cell.angle_alpha   90.00
_cell.angle_beta   90.00
_cell.angle_gamma   90.00
#
_symmetry.space_group_name_H-M   'P 1'
#
loop_
_entity.id
_entity.type
_entity.pdbx_description
1 polymer ?
#
loop_
_entity_poly.entity_id
_entity_poly.type
_entity_poly.pdbx_seq_one_letter_code
_entity_poly.pdbx_strand_id
1 'polypeptide(L)'
;MKLHLVNDEKIINRTIDAFEEVFPGENLFVVTNRTSSFKWVRKETNVLSRTEFFARKDEFSFSEVYIHLLNKRKMDVLNKLDLQGVVVYWIVWGMDLYNKLLVPKGFRMIDPTTSYYKRKNRQNMLWRPFDRWKQQWNARKTIRFIKQKVDYIVTDTTENDYQYLMRYYPELQSKPWKDFFYYPLDIILGKELMNSEVCGNSIMIGNSASGTNNHEYVMRILSKLDIGSRRVIVPLSYSGKKGYVDHVLQSGRLLLGENFSPLLDFMPLDEYNR
;
A
#
# COMPACT_ATOMS: atom_id res chain seq x y z
N MET A 1 -4.89 -2.47 26.34
CA MET A 1 -4.77 -3.23 25.07
C MET A 1 -4.51 -2.26 23.91
N LYS A 2 -3.96 -2.77 22.82
CA LYS A 2 -3.73 -2.07 21.56
C LYS A 2 -4.75 -2.54 20.52
N LEU A 3 -5.54 -1.60 19.99
CA LEU A 3 -6.55 -1.90 18.96
C LEU A 3 -5.96 -1.71 17.56
N HIS A 4 -6.00 -2.73 16.74
CA HIS A 4 -5.56 -2.67 15.35
C HIS A 4 -6.75 -2.74 14.39
N LEU A 5 -7.00 -1.67 13.64
CA LEU A 5 -7.99 -1.68 12.57
C LEU A 5 -7.33 -2.12 11.28
N VAL A 6 -7.65 -3.33 10.84
CA VAL A 6 -6.99 -4.02 9.70
C VAL A 6 -7.99 -4.36 8.59
N ASN A 7 -7.47 -4.85 7.48
CA ASN A 7 -8.25 -5.49 6.42
C ASN A 7 -7.85 -6.97 6.31
N ASP A 8 -8.78 -7.82 5.91
CA ASP A 8 -8.48 -9.19 5.52
C ASP A 8 -7.79 -9.20 4.15
N GLU A 9 -6.46 -9.11 4.17
CA GLU A 9 -5.57 -9.03 3.02
C GLU A 9 -4.35 -9.95 3.21
N LYS A 10 -3.59 -10.21 2.13
CA LYS A 10 -2.46 -11.15 2.15
C LYS A 10 -1.42 -10.89 3.25
N ILE A 11 -1.24 -9.63 3.64
CA ILE A 11 -0.23 -9.24 4.64
C ILE A 11 -0.74 -9.28 6.09
N ILE A 12 -2.03 -9.59 6.32
CA ILE A 12 -2.63 -9.50 7.66
C ILE A 12 -1.88 -10.34 8.69
N ASN A 13 -1.47 -11.55 8.33
CA ASN A 13 -0.77 -12.43 9.28
C ASN A 13 0.59 -11.88 9.68
N ARG A 14 1.32 -11.24 8.75
CA ARG A 14 2.59 -10.56 9.06
C ARG A 14 2.39 -9.35 9.97
N THR A 15 1.30 -8.61 9.75
CA THR A 15 0.92 -7.52 10.64
C THR A 15 0.67 -8.04 12.06
N ILE A 16 -0.06 -9.15 12.19
CA ILE A 16 -0.31 -9.80 13.49
C ILE A 16 1.02 -10.23 14.11
N ASP A 17 1.87 -10.94 13.35
CA ASP A 17 3.16 -11.44 13.84
C ASP A 17 4.05 -10.31 14.35
N ALA A 18 4.20 -9.22 13.59
CA ALA A 18 5.06 -8.10 13.93
C ALA A 18 4.63 -7.41 15.24
N PHE A 19 3.33 -7.29 15.50
CA PHE A 19 2.86 -6.68 16.75
C PHE A 19 2.81 -7.66 17.92
N GLU A 20 2.50 -8.94 17.69
CA GLU A 20 2.53 -9.98 18.73
C GLU A 20 3.97 -10.31 19.18
N GLU A 21 4.97 -10.15 18.33
CA GLU A 21 6.38 -10.30 18.70
C GLU A 21 6.80 -9.26 19.73
N VAL A 22 6.33 -8.01 19.58
CA VAL A 22 6.71 -6.89 20.47
C VAL A 22 5.80 -6.78 21.70
N PHE A 23 4.52 -7.05 21.53
CA PHE A 23 3.47 -6.89 22.55
C PHE A 23 2.60 -8.15 22.64
N PRO A 24 3.13 -9.29 23.08
CA PRO A 24 2.41 -10.56 23.06
C PRO A 24 1.15 -10.53 23.92
N GLY A 25 0.01 -10.85 23.32
CA GLY A 25 -1.30 -10.91 24.00
C GLY A 25 -1.92 -9.55 24.35
N GLU A 26 -1.27 -8.43 24.03
CA GLU A 26 -1.80 -7.09 24.28
C GLU A 26 -2.60 -6.52 23.10
N ASN A 27 -2.63 -7.20 21.95
CA ASN A 27 -3.20 -6.69 20.72
C ASN A 27 -4.61 -7.26 20.47
N LEU A 28 -5.50 -6.45 19.91
CA LEU A 28 -6.79 -6.85 19.37
C LEU A 28 -6.89 -6.39 17.92
N PHE A 29 -7.03 -7.32 16.98
CA PHE A 29 -7.14 -7.03 15.56
C PHE A 29 -8.59 -7.06 15.11
N VAL A 30 -9.11 -5.93 14.61
CA VAL A 30 -10.47 -5.82 14.09
C VAL A 30 -10.46 -5.71 12.57
N VAL A 31 -10.96 -6.74 11.91
CA VAL A 31 -11.07 -6.81 10.45
C VAL A 31 -12.29 -6.02 9.99
N THR A 32 -12.04 -4.91 9.29
CA THR A 32 -13.09 -3.93 8.96
C THR A 32 -13.77 -4.16 7.62
N ASN A 33 -13.20 -4.95 6.72
CA ASN A 33 -13.70 -5.19 5.35
C ASN A 33 -14.47 -6.51 5.18
N ARG A 34 -14.56 -7.33 6.24
CA ARG A 34 -15.33 -8.59 6.28
C ARG A 34 -16.28 -8.59 7.46
N THR A 35 -17.35 -9.34 7.35
CA THR A 35 -18.41 -9.39 8.39
C THR A 35 -18.52 -10.73 9.07
N SER A 36 -18.14 -11.82 8.43
CA SER A 36 -18.39 -13.18 8.96
C SER A 36 -17.30 -14.20 8.70
N SER A 37 -16.57 -14.11 7.59
CA SER A 37 -15.50 -15.07 7.28
C SER A 37 -14.26 -14.37 6.77
N PHE A 38 -13.10 -14.83 7.20
CA PHE A 38 -11.81 -14.32 6.76
C PHE A 38 -11.25 -15.22 5.65
N LYS A 39 -10.63 -14.57 4.66
CA LYS A 39 -9.98 -15.29 3.57
C LYS A 39 -8.49 -15.52 3.84
N TRP A 40 -7.85 -14.53 4.46
CA TRP A 40 -6.40 -14.48 4.60
C TRP A 40 -5.93 -14.64 6.04
N VAL A 41 -6.75 -14.28 7.02
CA VAL A 41 -6.43 -14.46 8.45
C VAL A 41 -6.31 -15.96 8.76
N ARG A 42 -5.14 -16.36 9.24
CA ARG A 42 -4.83 -17.76 9.63
C ARG A 42 -4.69 -17.93 11.13
N LYS A 43 -4.54 -16.82 11.89
CA LYS A 43 -4.39 -16.84 13.34
C LYS A 43 -5.72 -16.52 13.99
N GLU A 44 -6.15 -17.36 14.90
CA GLU A 44 -7.47 -17.28 15.53
C GLU A 44 -7.48 -16.40 16.79
N THR A 45 -6.32 -16.14 17.39
CA THR A 45 -6.21 -15.41 18.66
C THR A 45 -6.30 -13.89 18.45
N ASN A 46 -7.21 -13.27 19.20
CA ASN A 46 -7.39 -11.81 19.25
C ASN A 46 -7.75 -11.13 17.90
N VAL A 47 -8.42 -11.87 17.00
CA VAL A 47 -8.94 -11.33 15.76
C VAL A 47 -10.45 -11.39 15.75
N LEU A 48 -11.09 -10.23 15.56
CA LEU A 48 -12.54 -10.10 15.50
C LEU A 48 -12.97 -9.48 14.16
N SER A 49 -14.13 -9.87 13.67
CA SER A 49 -14.83 -9.09 12.66
C SER A 49 -15.35 -7.79 13.25
N ARG A 50 -15.68 -6.82 12.40
CA ARG A 50 -16.30 -5.57 12.85
C ARG A 50 -17.60 -5.79 13.61
N THR A 51 -18.39 -6.78 13.24
CA THR A 51 -19.67 -7.09 13.90
C THR A 51 -19.46 -7.65 15.31
N GLU A 52 -18.57 -8.63 15.45
CA GLU A 52 -18.19 -9.22 16.74
C GLU A 52 -17.59 -8.16 17.66
N PHE A 53 -16.71 -7.33 17.13
CA PHE A 53 -16.12 -6.23 17.89
C PHE A 53 -17.19 -5.31 18.50
N PHE A 54 -18.17 -4.84 17.71
CA PHE A 54 -19.20 -3.96 18.24
C PHE A 54 -20.16 -4.65 19.21
N ALA A 55 -20.35 -5.94 19.11
CA ALA A 55 -21.13 -6.72 20.08
C ALA A 55 -20.43 -6.81 21.47
N ARG A 56 -19.10 -6.70 21.47
CA ARG A 56 -18.26 -6.90 22.65
C ARG A 56 -17.39 -5.70 23.02
N LYS A 57 -17.58 -4.53 22.39
CA LYS A 57 -16.69 -3.37 22.51
C LYS A 57 -16.49 -2.89 23.95
N ASP A 58 -17.51 -3.04 24.80
CA ASP A 58 -17.47 -2.60 26.19
C ASP A 58 -16.68 -3.57 27.10
N GLU A 59 -16.25 -4.72 26.59
CA GLU A 59 -15.33 -5.65 27.27
C GLU A 59 -13.87 -5.20 27.16
N PHE A 60 -13.55 -4.23 26.28
CA PHE A 60 -12.18 -3.85 25.96
C PHE A 60 -11.87 -2.40 26.38
N SER A 61 -10.71 -2.20 26.96
CA SER A 61 -10.13 -0.88 27.22
C SER A 61 -8.84 -0.72 26.41
N PHE A 62 -8.74 0.36 25.64
CA PHE A 62 -7.62 0.61 24.75
C PHE A 62 -6.78 1.78 25.25
N SER A 63 -5.45 1.64 25.22
CA SER A 63 -4.49 2.72 25.40
C SER A 63 -4.01 3.29 24.06
N GLU A 64 -4.03 2.46 23.02
CA GLU A 64 -3.54 2.82 21.69
C GLU A 64 -4.44 2.23 20.60
N VAL A 65 -4.54 2.95 19.49
CA VAL A 65 -5.22 2.49 18.26
C VAL A 65 -4.30 2.64 17.06
N TYR A 66 -4.16 1.58 16.28
CA TYR A 66 -3.38 1.52 15.04
C TYR A 66 -4.29 1.35 13.84
N ILE A 67 -4.32 2.36 12.96
CA ILE A 67 -5.14 2.34 11.74
C ILE A 67 -4.25 1.91 10.57
N HIS A 68 -4.29 0.64 10.19
CA HIS A 68 -3.54 0.13 9.03
C HIS A 68 -4.31 0.41 7.75
N LEU A 69 -3.85 1.35 6.92
CA LEU A 69 -4.56 1.83 5.73
C LEU A 69 -5.89 2.53 6.08
N LEU A 70 -5.88 3.86 6.13
CA LEU A 70 -7.05 4.65 6.48
C LEU A 70 -8.13 4.61 5.37
N ASN A 71 -9.35 4.24 5.75
CA ASN A 71 -10.49 4.25 4.87
C ASN A 71 -11.79 4.58 5.62
N LYS A 72 -12.88 4.78 4.87
CA LYS A 72 -14.17 5.14 5.46
C LYS A 72 -14.63 4.17 6.54
N ARG A 73 -14.48 2.84 6.33
CA ARG A 73 -14.96 1.84 7.30
C ARG A 73 -14.23 1.96 8.65
N LYS A 74 -12.93 2.24 8.63
CA LYS A 74 -12.12 2.44 9.84
C LYS A 74 -12.44 3.77 10.52
N MET A 75 -12.66 4.83 9.74
CA MET A 75 -13.16 6.11 10.27
C MET A 75 -14.52 5.92 10.96
N ASP A 76 -15.43 5.15 10.35
CA ASP A 76 -16.77 4.86 10.92
C ASP A 76 -16.65 4.04 12.22
N VAL A 77 -15.65 3.16 12.37
CA VAL A 77 -15.38 2.45 13.62
C VAL A 77 -14.94 3.43 14.70
N LEU A 78 -13.92 4.25 14.41
CA LEU A 78 -13.35 5.19 15.39
C LEU A 78 -14.31 6.29 15.81
N ASN A 79 -15.23 6.69 14.94
CA ASN A 79 -16.27 7.65 15.30
C ASN A 79 -17.30 7.12 16.33
N LYS A 80 -17.33 5.78 16.54
CA LYS A 80 -18.23 5.11 17.50
C LYS A 80 -17.52 4.71 18.80
N LEU A 81 -16.24 5.02 18.93
CA LEU A 81 -15.45 4.73 20.13
C LEU A 81 -15.19 6.02 20.91
N ASP A 82 -15.20 5.89 22.22
CA ASP A 82 -14.59 6.89 23.08
C ASP A 82 -13.07 6.75 22.99
N LEU A 83 -12.39 7.81 22.59
CA LEU A 83 -10.95 7.87 22.40
C LEU A 83 -10.28 8.80 23.43
N GLN A 84 -10.96 9.13 24.52
CA GLN A 84 -10.37 9.97 25.57
C GLN A 84 -9.19 9.24 26.21
N GLY A 85 -8.02 9.86 26.17
CA GLY A 85 -6.78 9.27 26.70
C GLY A 85 -6.17 8.15 25.84
N VAL A 86 -6.71 7.90 24.64
CA VAL A 86 -6.23 6.88 23.70
C VAL A 86 -5.37 7.52 22.62
N VAL A 87 -4.16 7.00 22.40
CA VAL A 87 -3.26 7.49 21.35
C VAL A 87 -3.58 6.80 20.03
N VAL A 88 -3.78 7.57 18.96
CA VAL A 88 -4.19 7.06 17.63
C VAL A 88 -3.09 7.22 16.60
N TYR A 89 -2.63 6.12 16.05
CA TYR A 89 -1.62 6.03 15.00
C TYR A 89 -2.26 5.70 13.65
N TRP A 90 -1.96 6.47 12.62
CA TRP A 90 -2.30 6.13 11.24
C TRP A 90 -1.08 5.60 10.51
N ILE A 91 -1.05 4.28 10.26
CA ILE A 91 -0.03 3.61 9.46
C ILE A 91 -0.43 3.69 7.98
N VAL A 92 0.33 4.46 7.24
CA VAL A 92 0.09 4.77 5.83
C VAL A 92 0.49 3.59 4.93
N TRP A 93 -0.37 3.24 3.97
CA TRP A 93 -0.13 2.15 3.02
C TRP A 93 -0.05 2.62 1.56
N GLY A 94 0.31 3.82 1.32
CA GLY A 94 0.40 4.37 -0.02
C GLY A 94 -0.95 4.54 -0.73
N MET A 95 -1.83 3.53 -0.77
CA MET A 95 -3.14 3.65 -1.42
C MET A 95 -4.03 4.70 -0.75
N ASP A 96 -4.05 4.77 0.56
CA ASP A 96 -4.80 5.75 1.34
C ASP A 96 -4.20 7.16 1.25
N LEU A 97 -2.89 7.27 1.14
CA LEU A 97 -2.19 8.53 0.91
C LEU A 97 -2.31 8.96 -0.57
N TYR A 98 -1.68 8.24 -1.48
CA TYR A 98 -1.54 8.67 -2.87
C TYR A 98 -2.87 8.75 -3.60
N ASN A 99 -3.65 7.65 -3.61
CA ASN A 99 -4.89 7.60 -4.37
C ASN A 99 -6.02 8.42 -3.75
N LYS A 100 -6.08 8.48 -2.41
CA LYS A 100 -7.21 9.12 -1.71
C LYS A 100 -6.97 10.57 -1.35
N LEU A 101 -5.74 10.98 -1.11
CA LEU A 101 -5.39 12.31 -0.67
C LEU A 101 -4.61 13.11 -1.72
N LEU A 102 -3.48 12.58 -2.22
CA LEU A 102 -2.59 13.37 -3.06
C LEU A 102 -3.10 13.52 -4.51
N VAL A 103 -3.59 12.44 -5.13
CA VAL A 103 -4.13 12.48 -6.51
C VAL A 103 -5.29 13.46 -6.66
N PRO A 104 -6.27 13.55 -5.73
CA PRO A 104 -7.31 14.58 -5.78
C PRO A 104 -6.77 16.01 -5.74
N LYS A 105 -5.59 16.24 -5.19
CA LYS A 105 -4.88 17.53 -5.14
C LYS A 105 -3.96 17.77 -6.35
N GLY A 106 -3.88 16.82 -7.29
CA GLY A 106 -3.10 16.97 -8.53
C GLY A 106 -1.76 16.23 -8.53
N PHE A 107 -1.46 15.44 -7.51
CA PHE A 107 -0.29 14.54 -7.54
C PHE A 107 -0.38 13.56 -8.72
N ARG A 108 0.71 13.39 -9.44
CA ARG A 108 0.78 12.50 -10.61
C ARG A 108 1.52 11.22 -10.26
N MET A 109 0.76 10.14 -9.99
CA MET A 109 1.33 8.81 -9.74
C MET A 109 1.82 8.09 -11.01
N ILE A 110 1.24 8.45 -12.14
CA ILE A 110 1.50 7.80 -13.42
C ILE A 110 2.04 8.81 -14.41
N ASP A 111 3.06 8.37 -15.14
CA ASP A 111 3.68 9.15 -16.21
C ASP A 111 2.69 9.45 -17.36
N PRO A 112 3.01 10.41 -18.24
CA PRO A 112 2.13 10.76 -19.35
C PRO A 112 1.83 9.61 -20.31
N THR A 113 2.79 8.72 -20.57
CA THR A 113 2.64 7.57 -21.48
C THR A 113 1.63 6.58 -20.94
N THR A 114 1.81 6.14 -19.70
CA THR A 114 0.86 5.26 -19.00
C THR A 114 -0.50 5.93 -18.84
N SER A 115 -0.55 7.23 -18.59
CA SER A 115 -1.79 8.01 -18.55
C SER A 115 -2.51 8.04 -19.88
N TYR A 116 -1.78 8.19 -20.98
CA TYR A 116 -2.35 8.15 -22.34
C TYR A 116 -2.96 6.78 -22.64
N TYR A 117 -2.21 5.70 -22.40
CA TYR A 117 -2.72 4.34 -22.55
C TYR A 117 -4.00 4.10 -21.75
N LYS A 118 -4.01 4.46 -20.47
CA LYS A 118 -5.20 4.32 -19.61
C LYS A 118 -6.38 5.15 -20.09
N ARG A 119 -6.17 6.32 -20.70
CA ARG A 119 -7.22 7.16 -21.27
C ARG A 119 -7.82 6.53 -22.55
N LYS A 120 -6.96 6.05 -23.46
CA LYS A 120 -7.39 5.42 -24.72
C LYS A 120 -8.30 4.21 -24.49
N ASN A 121 -8.06 3.47 -23.41
CA ASN A 121 -8.80 2.24 -23.08
C ASN A 121 -9.96 2.46 -22.08
N ARG A 122 -10.35 3.72 -21.79
CA ARG A 122 -11.46 4.04 -20.88
C ARG A 122 -12.73 4.37 -21.65
N GLN A 123 -13.78 3.59 -21.42
CA GLN A 123 -15.07 3.72 -22.13
C GLN A 123 -15.99 4.86 -21.65
N ASN A 124 -15.76 5.49 -20.47
CA ASN A 124 -16.67 6.49 -19.91
C ASN A 124 -15.97 7.83 -19.59
N MET A 125 -16.08 8.78 -20.51
CA MET A 125 -15.49 10.13 -20.39
C MET A 125 -16.40 11.17 -19.73
N LEU A 126 -17.71 10.96 -19.71
CA LEU A 126 -18.72 11.96 -19.30
C LEU A 126 -18.80 12.23 -17.80
N TRP A 127 -18.41 11.29 -16.93
CA TRP A 127 -18.55 11.41 -15.47
C TRP A 127 -17.32 11.96 -14.74
N ARG A 128 -16.28 12.38 -15.45
CA ARG A 128 -14.99 12.84 -14.89
C ARG A 128 -15.08 14.03 -13.92
N PRO A 129 -15.87 15.10 -14.19
CA PRO A 129 -15.93 16.24 -13.26
C PRO A 129 -16.56 15.86 -11.93
N PHE A 130 -17.63 15.06 -11.96
CA PHE A 130 -18.33 14.58 -10.78
C PHE A 130 -17.46 13.64 -9.93
N ASP A 131 -16.74 12.71 -10.57
CA ASP A 131 -15.81 11.80 -9.88
C ASP A 131 -14.68 12.57 -9.20
N ARG A 132 -14.13 13.59 -9.86
CA ARG A 132 -13.09 14.45 -9.29
C ARG A 132 -13.60 15.25 -8.10
N TRP A 133 -14.76 15.84 -8.21
CA TRP A 133 -15.40 16.57 -7.11
C TRP A 133 -15.64 15.66 -5.90
N LYS A 134 -16.20 14.47 -6.13
CA LYS A 134 -16.43 13.44 -5.09
C LYS A 134 -15.13 13.00 -4.42
N GLN A 135 -14.06 12.80 -5.20
CA GLN A 135 -12.75 12.46 -4.65
C GLN A 135 -12.18 13.57 -3.77
N GLN A 136 -12.26 14.82 -4.21
CA GLN A 136 -11.82 15.98 -3.41
C GLN A 136 -12.62 16.13 -2.12
N TRP A 137 -13.93 15.93 -2.19
CA TRP A 137 -14.79 16.01 -1.02
C TRP A 137 -14.47 14.90 0.00
N ASN A 138 -14.25 13.67 -0.48
CA ASN A 138 -13.81 12.56 0.37
C ASN A 138 -12.42 12.84 0.98
N ALA A 139 -11.50 13.39 0.22
CA ALA A 139 -10.18 13.79 0.72
C ALA A 139 -10.30 14.82 1.87
N ARG A 140 -11.13 15.86 1.69
CA ARG A 140 -11.38 16.87 2.74
C ARG A 140 -11.97 16.25 4.02
N LYS A 141 -12.89 15.29 3.89
CA LYS A 141 -13.43 14.55 5.06
C LYS A 141 -12.35 13.74 5.76
N THR A 142 -11.51 13.07 4.99
CA THR A 142 -10.41 12.26 5.55
C THR A 142 -9.40 13.15 6.26
N ILE A 143 -9.02 14.29 5.69
CA ILE A 143 -8.11 15.25 6.33
C ILE A 143 -8.69 15.82 7.62
N ARG A 144 -9.97 16.17 7.62
CA ARG A 144 -10.64 16.62 8.86
C ARG A 144 -10.60 15.54 9.94
N PHE A 145 -10.86 14.29 9.57
CA PHE A 145 -10.77 13.16 10.50
C PHE A 145 -9.35 12.99 11.05
N ILE A 146 -8.32 13.00 10.19
CA ILE A 146 -6.91 12.91 10.61
C ILE A 146 -6.59 14.05 11.59
N LYS A 147 -6.97 15.27 11.28
CA LYS A 147 -6.73 16.43 12.14
C LYS A 147 -7.34 16.26 13.53
N GLN A 148 -8.54 15.68 13.61
CA GLN A 148 -9.31 15.57 14.86
C GLN A 148 -9.01 14.33 15.68
N LYS A 149 -8.66 13.21 15.05
CA LYS A 149 -8.66 11.88 15.68
C LYS A 149 -7.32 11.15 15.62
N VAL A 150 -6.38 11.59 14.81
CA VAL A 150 -5.06 10.95 14.67
C VAL A 150 -4.03 11.76 15.42
N ASP A 151 -3.20 11.12 16.25
CA ASP A 151 -2.12 11.75 16.97
C ASP A 151 -0.80 11.64 16.23
N TYR A 152 -0.51 10.49 15.64
CA TYR A 152 0.73 10.22 14.90
C TYR A 152 0.46 9.74 13.48
N ILE A 153 1.22 10.27 12.53
CA ILE A 153 1.28 9.76 11.15
C ILE A 153 2.50 8.88 11.03
N VAL A 154 2.27 7.62 10.64
CA VAL A 154 3.31 6.60 10.60
C VAL A 154 3.54 6.18 9.16
N THR A 155 4.75 6.38 8.66
CA THR A 155 5.14 6.00 7.29
C THR A 155 6.37 5.10 7.32
N ASP A 156 6.95 4.84 6.16
CA ASP A 156 8.22 4.15 6.05
C ASP A 156 9.39 4.95 6.66
N THR A 157 10.55 4.33 6.75
CA THR A 157 11.75 4.90 7.36
C THR A 157 12.33 6.09 6.61
N THR A 158 11.88 6.37 5.38
CA THR A 158 12.43 7.45 4.53
C THR A 158 11.78 8.80 4.77
N GLU A 159 10.68 8.88 5.52
CA GLU A 159 9.88 10.09 5.75
C GLU A 159 9.27 10.73 4.48
N ASN A 160 9.57 10.23 3.30
CA ASN A 160 9.13 10.83 2.03
C ASN A 160 7.61 10.96 1.94
N ASP A 161 6.88 9.92 2.33
CA ASP A 161 5.42 9.90 2.31
C ASP A 161 4.82 10.97 3.22
N TYR A 162 5.42 11.17 4.41
CA TYR A 162 5.04 12.22 5.33
C TYR A 162 5.31 13.61 4.74
N GLN A 163 6.48 13.83 4.15
CA GLN A 163 6.84 15.11 3.51
C GLN A 163 5.90 15.43 2.34
N TYR A 164 5.53 14.45 1.50
CA TYR A 164 4.52 14.65 0.46
C TYR A 164 3.17 15.02 1.06
N LEU A 165 2.74 14.34 2.12
CA LEU A 165 1.48 14.68 2.80
C LEU A 165 1.50 16.12 3.30
N MET A 166 2.57 16.56 3.99
CA MET A 166 2.71 17.92 4.52
C MET A 166 2.73 18.97 3.40
N ARG A 167 3.37 18.67 2.27
CA ARG A 167 3.39 19.57 1.10
C ARG A 167 2.00 19.84 0.52
N TYR A 168 1.13 18.84 0.50
CA TYR A 168 -0.23 18.95 -0.05
C TYR A 168 -1.28 19.35 0.98
N TYR A 169 -1.01 19.10 2.26
CA TYR A 169 -1.89 19.35 3.40
C TYR A 169 -1.13 19.95 4.58
N PRO A 170 -0.63 21.19 4.46
CA PRO A 170 0.17 21.84 5.50
C PRO A 170 -0.57 22.01 6.83
N GLU A 171 -1.92 21.94 6.81
CA GLU A 171 -2.75 21.95 8.01
C GLU A 171 -2.55 20.73 8.93
N LEU A 172 -1.79 19.74 8.50
CA LEU A 172 -1.43 18.54 9.30
C LEU A 172 -0.02 18.63 9.93
N GLN A 173 0.72 19.73 9.75
CA GLN A 173 2.09 19.88 10.26
C GLN A 173 2.22 19.73 11.77
N SER A 174 1.13 19.91 12.53
CA SER A 174 1.11 19.65 13.97
C SER A 174 1.07 18.17 14.34
N LYS A 175 0.88 17.27 13.38
CA LYS A 175 0.86 15.82 13.59
C LYS A 175 2.28 15.26 13.48
N PRO A 176 2.86 14.75 14.56
CA PRO A 176 4.21 14.21 14.52
C PRO A 176 4.29 12.95 13.65
N TRP A 177 5.45 12.77 13.06
CA TRP A 177 5.80 11.58 12.30
C TRP A 177 6.46 10.51 13.19
N LYS A 178 6.20 9.25 12.84
CA LYS A 178 6.95 8.07 13.28
C LYS A 178 7.21 7.14 12.11
N ASP A 179 8.29 6.39 12.20
CA ASP A 179 8.60 5.33 11.24
C ASP A 179 8.04 3.98 11.68
N PHE A 180 7.64 3.19 10.71
CA PHE A 180 7.28 1.78 10.90
C PHE A 180 7.39 1.03 9.58
N PHE A 181 7.95 -0.16 9.63
CA PHE A 181 8.07 -1.02 8.46
C PHE A 181 7.62 -2.45 8.79
N TYR A 182 6.66 -2.97 8.02
CA TYR A 182 6.11 -4.33 8.21
C TYR A 182 7.06 -5.45 7.83
N TYR A 183 8.15 -5.13 7.15
CA TYR A 183 8.99 -6.10 6.47
C TYR A 183 10.45 -5.85 6.81
N PRO A 184 10.91 -6.24 8.02
CA PRO A 184 12.34 -6.30 8.28
C PRO A 184 13.02 -7.21 7.24
N LEU A 185 14.25 -6.90 6.92
CA LEU A 185 14.97 -7.50 5.78
C LEU A 185 15.12 -9.02 5.91
N ASP A 186 15.33 -9.50 7.12
CA ASP A 186 15.43 -10.92 7.47
C ASP A 186 14.11 -11.69 7.20
N ILE A 187 12.96 -11.04 7.40
CA ILE A 187 11.65 -11.62 7.08
C ILE A 187 11.41 -11.64 5.56
N ILE A 188 11.89 -10.61 4.83
CA ILE A 188 11.71 -10.54 3.38
C ILE A 188 12.60 -11.55 2.68
N LEU A 189 13.88 -11.55 3.00
CA LEU A 189 14.89 -12.36 2.31
C LEU A 189 15.00 -13.78 2.89
N GLY A 190 14.64 -13.96 4.18
CA GLY A 190 14.98 -15.16 4.93
C GLY A 190 16.46 -15.18 5.33
N LYS A 191 16.77 -15.95 6.37
CA LYS A 191 18.12 -16.00 6.94
C LYS A 191 19.20 -16.48 5.95
N GLU A 192 18.81 -17.33 5.00
CA GLU A 192 19.73 -17.89 4.00
C GLU A 192 20.23 -16.82 3.00
N LEU A 193 19.33 -15.94 2.55
CA LEU A 193 19.65 -14.90 1.57
C LEU A 193 20.30 -13.67 2.19
N MET A 194 20.15 -13.45 3.49
CA MET A 194 20.78 -12.34 4.21
C MET A 194 22.30 -12.32 4.11
N ASN A 195 22.90 -13.51 4.01
CA ASN A 195 24.36 -13.70 3.93
C ASN A 195 24.83 -14.05 2.51
N SER A 196 23.96 -14.01 1.51
CA SER A 196 24.31 -14.33 0.14
C SER A 196 25.02 -13.17 -0.53
N GLU A 197 26.08 -13.43 -1.28
CA GLU A 197 26.68 -12.43 -2.15
C GLU A 197 25.75 -12.14 -3.33
N VAL A 198 25.53 -10.85 -3.61
CA VAL A 198 24.76 -10.42 -4.78
C VAL A 198 25.67 -10.54 -6.01
N CYS A 199 25.44 -11.55 -6.83
CA CYS A 199 26.23 -11.81 -8.04
C CYS A 199 25.60 -11.25 -9.32
N GLY A 200 24.37 -10.73 -9.25
CA GLY A 200 23.60 -10.31 -10.43
C GLY A 200 23.90 -8.88 -10.87
N ASN A 201 23.87 -8.66 -12.19
CA ASN A 201 23.93 -7.33 -12.79
C ASN A 201 22.63 -6.97 -13.57
N SER A 202 21.55 -7.72 -13.37
CA SER A 202 20.26 -7.48 -13.99
C SER A 202 19.60 -6.23 -13.45
N ILE A 203 18.72 -5.62 -14.25
CA ILE A 203 17.91 -4.46 -13.87
C ILE A 203 16.47 -4.93 -13.69
N MET A 204 15.83 -4.65 -12.56
CA MET A 204 14.44 -4.98 -12.36
C MET A 204 13.55 -3.73 -12.44
N ILE A 205 12.43 -3.80 -13.20
CA ILE A 205 11.45 -2.73 -13.34
C ILE A 205 10.15 -3.14 -12.66
N GLY A 206 9.86 -2.49 -11.54
CA GLY A 206 8.63 -2.72 -10.78
C GLY A 206 8.60 -4.10 -10.11
N ASN A 207 7.43 -4.46 -9.58
CA ASN A 207 7.18 -5.72 -8.89
C ASN A 207 5.88 -6.40 -9.31
N SER A 208 5.15 -5.81 -10.24
CA SER A 208 3.83 -6.28 -10.67
C SER A 208 3.38 -5.55 -11.93
N ALA A 209 2.35 -6.05 -12.60
CA ALA A 209 1.74 -5.39 -13.76
C ALA A 209 0.88 -4.16 -13.39
N SER A 210 1.16 -3.50 -12.26
CA SER A 210 0.47 -2.25 -11.91
C SER A 210 0.94 -1.10 -12.79
N GLY A 211 0.02 -0.30 -13.31
CA GLY A 211 0.38 0.90 -14.07
C GLY A 211 1.12 1.96 -13.24
N THR A 212 1.16 1.86 -11.92
CA THR A 212 1.96 2.75 -11.04
C THR A 212 3.45 2.46 -11.11
N ASN A 213 3.86 1.30 -11.64
CA ASN A 213 5.26 0.98 -11.90
C ASN A 213 5.81 1.71 -13.14
N ASN A 214 4.95 2.38 -13.92
CA ASN A 214 5.35 3.21 -15.08
C ASN A 214 6.30 2.50 -16.06
N HIS A 215 6.06 1.22 -16.33
CA HIS A 215 6.98 0.34 -17.06
C HIS A 215 7.51 0.94 -18.37
N GLU A 216 6.63 1.43 -19.24
CA GLU A 216 7.04 1.99 -20.54
C GLU A 216 7.94 3.23 -20.36
N TYR A 217 7.65 4.08 -19.36
CA TYR A 217 8.47 5.25 -19.08
C TYR A 217 9.89 4.85 -18.67
N VAL A 218 10.01 3.88 -17.76
CA VAL A 218 11.34 3.38 -17.31
C VAL A 218 12.06 2.69 -18.47
N MET A 219 11.37 1.85 -19.26
CA MET A 219 11.98 1.20 -20.44
C MET A 219 12.46 2.22 -21.48
N ARG A 220 11.74 3.33 -21.69
CA ARG A 220 12.18 4.44 -22.56
C ARG A 220 13.44 5.15 -22.04
N ILE A 221 13.61 5.22 -20.73
CA ILE A 221 14.86 5.76 -20.15
C ILE A 221 15.98 4.77 -20.39
N LEU A 222 15.79 3.48 -20.06
CA LEU A 222 16.80 2.45 -20.22
C LEU A 222 17.23 2.26 -21.69
N SER A 223 16.31 2.39 -22.65
CA SER A 223 16.63 2.28 -24.07
C SER A 223 17.57 3.39 -24.59
N LYS A 224 17.78 4.45 -23.82
CA LYS A 224 18.73 5.55 -24.14
C LYS A 224 20.08 5.42 -23.42
N LEU A 225 20.21 4.43 -22.58
CA LEU A 225 21.41 4.17 -21.80
C LEU A 225 22.15 2.95 -22.38
N ASP A 226 23.48 2.97 -22.28
CA ASP A 226 24.26 1.76 -22.53
C ASP A 226 24.12 0.82 -21.33
N ILE A 227 23.24 -0.16 -21.46
CA ILE A 227 23.04 -1.21 -20.45
C ILE A 227 23.80 -2.50 -20.76
N GLY A 228 24.54 -2.54 -21.90
CA GLY A 228 25.25 -3.71 -22.35
C GLY A 228 24.34 -4.93 -22.49
N SER A 229 24.80 -6.11 -22.08
CA SER A 229 24.03 -7.36 -22.10
C SER A 229 23.17 -7.59 -20.86
N ARG A 230 22.91 -6.56 -20.02
CA ARG A 230 22.10 -6.69 -18.81
C ARG A 230 20.68 -7.07 -19.14
N ARG A 231 20.18 -8.10 -18.46
CA ARG A 231 18.75 -8.45 -18.53
C ARG A 231 17.91 -7.40 -17.79
N VAL A 232 16.84 -6.97 -18.42
CA VAL A 232 15.83 -6.09 -17.79
C VAL A 232 14.63 -6.95 -17.41
N ILE A 233 14.57 -7.33 -16.15
CA ILE A 233 13.54 -8.20 -15.58
C ILE A 233 12.30 -7.37 -15.29
N VAL A 234 11.15 -7.80 -15.82
CA VAL A 234 9.88 -7.07 -15.68
C VAL A 234 8.80 -8.01 -15.16
N PRO A 235 8.52 -8.00 -13.84
CA PRO A 235 7.46 -8.82 -13.25
C PRO A 235 6.07 -8.35 -13.68
N LEU A 236 5.29 -9.22 -14.33
CA LEU A 236 3.96 -8.93 -14.88
C LEU A 236 2.89 -9.95 -14.46
N SER A 237 3.22 -10.90 -13.59
CA SER A 237 2.34 -11.99 -13.16
C SER A 237 1.22 -11.58 -12.20
N TYR A 238 1.30 -10.36 -11.63
CA TYR A 238 0.40 -9.93 -10.56
C TYR A 238 -0.24 -8.56 -10.85
N SER A 239 -1.51 -8.39 -10.44
CA SER A 239 -2.34 -7.15 -10.41
C SER A 239 -2.60 -6.42 -11.72
N GLY A 240 -2.17 -6.92 -12.86
CA GLY A 240 -2.38 -6.31 -14.18
C GLY A 240 -3.68 -6.74 -14.86
N LYS A 241 -4.28 -5.82 -15.64
CA LYS A 241 -5.28 -6.19 -16.65
C LYS A 241 -4.55 -6.70 -17.89
N LYS A 242 -5.07 -7.76 -18.53
CA LYS A 242 -4.46 -8.37 -19.73
C LYS A 242 -4.01 -7.33 -20.75
N GLY A 243 -4.86 -6.39 -21.14
CA GLY A 243 -4.50 -5.38 -22.14
C GLY A 243 -3.34 -4.46 -21.73
N TYR A 244 -3.11 -4.22 -20.42
CA TYR A 244 -1.92 -3.49 -19.97
C TYR A 244 -0.67 -4.36 -20.01
N VAL A 245 -0.79 -5.64 -19.64
CA VAL A 245 0.31 -6.60 -19.78
C VAL A 245 0.74 -6.71 -21.25
N ASP A 246 -0.21 -6.90 -22.17
CA ASP A 246 0.06 -6.96 -23.61
C ASP A 246 0.77 -5.70 -24.12
N HIS A 247 0.34 -4.52 -23.64
CA HIS A 247 0.99 -3.25 -23.97
C HIS A 247 2.44 -3.18 -23.46
N VAL A 248 2.70 -3.58 -22.22
CA VAL A 248 4.05 -3.61 -21.65
C VAL A 248 4.94 -4.59 -22.38
N LEU A 249 4.43 -5.77 -22.75
CA LEU A 249 5.16 -6.76 -23.53
C LEU A 249 5.56 -6.23 -24.92
N GLN A 250 4.63 -5.58 -25.61
CA GLN A 250 4.92 -4.96 -26.91
C GLN A 250 5.97 -3.86 -26.79
N SER A 251 5.79 -2.95 -25.83
CA SER A 251 6.74 -1.85 -25.59
C SER A 251 8.13 -2.35 -25.18
N GLY A 252 8.19 -3.38 -24.33
CA GLY A 252 9.46 -3.95 -23.87
C GLY A 252 10.27 -4.57 -24.99
N ARG A 253 9.63 -5.37 -25.85
CA ARG A 253 10.27 -5.95 -27.04
C ARG A 253 10.79 -4.89 -28.00
N LEU A 254 10.02 -3.80 -28.20
CA LEU A 254 10.40 -2.71 -29.09
C LEU A 254 11.56 -1.88 -28.53
N LEU A 255 11.55 -1.57 -27.24
CA LEU A 255 12.48 -0.62 -26.62
C LEU A 255 13.79 -1.27 -26.16
N LEU A 256 13.73 -2.51 -25.71
CA LEU A 256 14.86 -3.21 -25.06
C LEU A 256 15.35 -4.45 -25.83
N GLY A 257 14.60 -4.91 -26.85
CA GLY A 257 15.02 -6.06 -27.66
C GLY A 257 15.29 -7.31 -26.83
N GLU A 258 16.49 -7.89 -27.01
CA GLU A 258 16.93 -9.10 -26.33
C GLU A 258 17.19 -8.91 -24.83
N ASN A 259 17.44 -7.69 -24.39
CA ASN A 259 17.59 -7.38 -22.96
C ASN A 259 16.26 -7.52 -22.19
N PHE A 260 15.09 -7.52 -22.87
CA PHE A 260 13.79 -7.58 -22.23
C PHE A 260 13.46 -8.99 -21.72
N SER A 261 13.26 -9.12 -20.41
CA SER A 261 12.98 -10.40 -19.75
C SER A 261 11.69 -10.29 -18.89
N PRO A 262 10.50 -10.48 -19.47
CA PRO A 262 9.25 -10.42 -18.71
C PRO A 262 9.05 -11.69 -17.89
N LEU A 263 8.58 -11.52 -16.63
CA LEU A 263 8.12 -12.62 -15.77
C LEU A 263 6.60 -12.65 -15.78
N LEU A 264 6.02 -13.67 -16.40
CA LEU A 264 4.57 -13.80 -16.56
C LEU A 264 3.94 -14.79 -15.58
N ASP A 265 4.71 -15.74 -15.09
CA ASP A 265 4.28 -16.74 -14.15
C ASP A 265 4.36 -16.22 -12.72
N PHE A 266 3.35 -16.58 -11.91
CA PHE A 266 3.34 -16.24 -10.50
C PHE A 266 4.38 -17.08 -9.76
N MET A 267 5.29 -16.41 -9.07
CA MET A 267 6.31 -17.05 -8.24
C MET A 267 5.94 -16.91 -6.76
N PRO A 268 6.12 -17.97 -5.95
CA PRO A 268 6.15 -17.84 -4.49
C PRO A 268 7.23 -16.82 -4.06
N LEU A 269 7.07 -16.23 -2.87
CA LEU A 269 8.00 -15.19 -2.41
C LEU A 269 9.46 -15.68 -2.33
N ASP A 270 9.64 -16.92 -1.88
CA ASP A 270 10.97 -17.51 -1.70
C ASP A 270 11.69 -17.73 -3.05
N GLU A 271 10.96 -18.07 -4.10
CA GLU A 271 11.48 -18.19 -5.46
C GLU A 271 11.71 -16.81 -6.09
N TYR A 272 10.83 -15.85 -5.83
CA TYR A 272 10.95 -14.48 -6.33
C TYR A 272 12.17 -13.75 -5.74
N ASN A 273 12.56 -14.06 -4.51
CA ASN A 273 13.69 -13.43 -3.82
C ASN A 273 15.06 -14.05 -4.18
N ARG A 274 15.09 -15.22 -4.81
CA ARG A 274 16.32 -15.87 -5.34
C ARG A 274 16.68 -15.34 -6.72
#